data_52ffc083a134b50a2eb347920980a0ca
#
_entry.id   52ffc083a134b50a2eb347920980a0ca
#
_cell.length_a   1.000
_cell.length_b   1.000
_cell.length_c   1.000
_cell.angle_alpha   90.00
_cell.angle_beta   90.00
_cell.angle_gamma   90.00
#
_symmetry.space_group_name_H-M   'P 1'
#
loop_
_entity.id
_entity.type
_entity.pdbx_description
1 polymer ?
#
loop_
_entity_poly.entity_id
_entity_poly.type
_entity_poly.pdbx_seq_one_letter_code
_entity_poly.pdbx_strand_id
1 'polypeptide(L)'
;MKQGVNVIEVKDLCFSRTDGDSKHNILNQLNLSVPAAQNLALLGDSGSGKTTFLHILAGLLTADSGSVSVNNQELTQLNDKQLALYRRKIGLIFQQYQLLDCLTVKQNILFQYKLNFADKAATEFDSLVDSLGLTQKLNSLPHQLSGGEQQRVGIARALLNKPQIIFADEPTGNLDQTRSHQVVELLTQLCKAREINLVMVTHSQQLTDYFDQVKVLRDGRFD
;
A
#
# COMPACT_ATOMS: atom_id res chain seq x y z
N MET A 1 10.21 -17.56 23.41
CA MET A 1 9.53 -16.58 22.56
C MET A 1 10.49 -16.15 21.47
N LYS A 2 10.25 -16.48 20.20
CA LYS A 2 11.03 -15.95 19.10
C LYS A 2 10.72 -14.44 19.07
N GLN A 3 11.73 -13.59 19.27
CA GLN A 3 11.59 -12.16 18.99
C GLN A 3 11.17 -12.05 17.53
N GLY A 4 9.95 -11.56 17.30
CA GLY A 4 9.42 -11.41 15.94
C GLY A 4 10.32 -10.47 15.16
N VAL A 5 10.77 -10.90 14.00
CA VAL A 5 11.53 -10.05 13.08
C VAL A 5 10.60 -8.95 12.62
N ASN A 6 10.97 -7.69 12.88
CA ASN A 6 10.21 -6.55 12.38
C ASN A 6 10.36 -6.45 10.86
N VAL A 7 9.23 -6.31 10.18
CA VAL A 7 9.20 -6.08 8.73
C VAL A 7 9.38 -4.61 8.39
N ILE A 8 8.88 -3.72 9.24
CA ILE A 8 9.10 -2.28 9.12
C ILE A 8 9.79 -1.78 10.39
N GLU A 9 10.84 -1.00 10.22
CA GLU A 9 11.52 -0.28 11.30
C GLU A 9 11.80 1.14 10.86
N VAL A 10 11.29 2.11 11.63
CA VAL A 10 11.46 3.54 11.39
C VAL A 10 12.02 4.18 12.65
N LYS A 11 13.10 4.95 12.52
CA LYS A 11 13.77 5.63 13.65
C LYS A 11 13.99 7.09 13.32
N ASP A 12 13.48 7.96 14.19
CA ASP A 12 13.67 9.41 14.17
C ASP A 12 13.43 10.06 12.80
N LEU A 13 12.43 9.54 12.08
CA LEU A 13 12.12 9.96 10.72
C LEU A 13 11.59 11.38 10.69
N CYS A 14 12.24 12.25 9.91
CA CYS A 14 11.78 13.60 9.64
C CYS A 14 11.60 13.81 8.13
N PHE A 15 10.57 14.58 7.79
CA PHE A 15 10.31 15.00 6.42
C PHE A 15 9.66 16.38 6.42
N SER A 16 10.15 17.26 5.56
CA SER A 16 9.61 18.60 5.35
C SER A 16 9.33 18.85 3.86
N ARG A 17 8.38 19.72 3.60
CA ARG A 17 8.05 20.19 2.27
C ARG A 17 8.31 21.68 2.17
N THR A 18 8.97 22.11 1.11
CA THR A 18 9.17 23.51 0.79
C THR A 18 8.04 23.98 -0.11
N ASP A 19 7.36 25.05 0.28
CA ASP A 19 6.33 25.74 -0.51
C ASP A 19 6.72 27.21 -0.60
N GLY A 20 7.20 27.62 -1.77
CA GLY A 20 7.87 28.90 -1.95
C GLY A 20 9.08 29.05 -1.02
N ASP A 21 9.09 30.12 -0.20
CA ASP A 21 10.16 30.38 0.78
C ASP A 21 9.92 29.73 2.14
N SER A 22 8.79 29.04 2.32
CA SER A 22 8.40 28.45 3.61
C SER A 22 8.69 26.95 3.66
N LYS A 23 9.37 26.50 4.71
CA LYS A 23 9.61 25.08 4.99
C LYS A 23 8.64 24.59 6.06
N HIS A 24 7.80 23.62 5.73
CA HIS A 24 6.82 23.02 6.62
C HIS A 24 7.26 21.62 7.01
N ASN A 25 7.41 21.37 8.32
CA ASN A 25 7.67 20.03 8.83
C ASN A 25 6.38 19.21 8.76
N ILE A 26 6.40 18.13 7.96
CA ILE A 26 5.27 17.22 7.78
C ILE A 26 5.38 16.02 8.72
N LEU A 27 6.60 15.48 8.89
CA LEU A 27 6.88 14.37 9.80
C LEU A 27 8.00 14.77 10.76
N ASN A 28 7.84 14.45 12.05
CA ASN A 28 8.72 14.95 13.09
C ASN A 28 9.12 13.82 14.05
N GLN A 29 10.33 13.29 13.85
CA GLN A 29 10.94 12.25 14.69
C GLN A 29 10.02 11.02 14.88
N LEU A 30 9.41 10.54 13.77
CA LEU A 30 8.56 9.36 13.81
C LEU A 30 9.36 8.10 14.12
N ASN A 31 8.82 7.28 15.00
CA ASN A 31 9.33 5.98 15.35
C ASN A 31 8.21 4.93 15.20
N LEU A 32 8.48 3.85 14.45
CA LEU A 32 7.50 2.78 14.21
C LEU A 32 8.22 1.45 14.08
N SER A 33 7.60 0.40 14.64
CA SER A 33 8.04 -0.98 14.47
C SER A 33 6.82 -1.85 14.19
N VAL A 34 6.84 -2.57 13.04
CA VAL A 34 5.75 -3.47 12.64
C VAL A 34 6.32 -4.88 12.46
N PRO A 35 5.85 -5.86 13.27
CA PRO A 35 6.23 -7.25 13.14
C PRO A 35 5.76 -7.88 11.82
N ALA A 36 6.36 -9.04 11.47
CA ALA A 36 5.94 -9.82 10.31
C ALA A 36 4.50 -10.32 10.43
N ALA A 37 3.82 -10.44 9.30
CA ALA A 37 2.46 -10.94 9.16
C ALA A 37 1.39 -10.18 9.98
N GLN A 38 1.59 -8.87 10.16
CA GLN A 38 0.63 -7.99 10.81
C GLN A 38 0.10 -6.91 9.87
N ASN A 39 -1.17 -6.57 10.06
CA ASN A 39 -1.84 -5.48 9.36
C ASN A 39 -1.88 -4.23 10.23
N LEU A 40 -1.42 -3.11 9.71
CA LEU A 40 -1.38 -1.81 10.38
C LEU A 40 -2.33 -0.82 9.71
N ALA A 41 -3.24 -0.22 10.48
CA ALA A 41 -3.99 0.96 10.07
C ALA A 41 -3.30 2.24 10.57
N LEU A 42 -3.11 3.19 9.67
CA LEU A 42 -2.64 4.55 9.96
C LEU A 42 -3.82 5.52 9.90
N LEU A 43 -4.26 5.99 11.04
CA LEU A 43 -5.33 6.98 11.19
C LEU A 43 -4.76 8.39 11.34
N GLY A 44 -5.60 9.38 11.16
CA GLY A 44 -5.33 10.79 11.42
C GLY A 44 -6.12 11.70 10.51
N ASP A 45 -6.13 12.98 10.81
CA ASP A 45 -6.84 13.99 10.03
C ASP A 45 -6.21 14.24 8.66
N SER A 46 -6.95 14.88 7.76
CA SER A 46 -6.39 15.33 6.48
C SER A 46 -5.21 16.27 6.73
N GLY A 47 -4.11 16.06 6.01
CA GLY A 47 -2.89 16.86 6.16
C GLY A 47 -1.96 16.43 7.31
N SER A 48 -2.30 15.42 8.13
CA SER A 48 -1.43 14.98 9.24
C SER A 48 -0.12 14.32 8.81
N GLY A 49 0.08 14.03 7.51
CA GLY A 49 1.30 13.42 6.97
C GLY A 49 1.21 11.93 6.66
N LYS A 50 0.05 11.28 6.78
CA LYS A 50 -0.14 9.82 6.54
C LYS A 50 0.31 9.36 5.15
N THR A 51 -0.21 10.00 4.10
CA THR A 51 0.17 9.71 2.72
C THR A 51 1.67 9.95 2.49
N THR A 52 2.23 11.03 3.06
CA THR A 52 3.66 11.32 3.00
C THR A 52 4.48 10.20 3.65
N PHE A 53 4.09 9.77 4.84
CA PHE A 53 4.74 8.68 5.55
C PHE A 53 4.64 7.36 4.77
N LEU A 54 3.46 7.01 4.28
CA LEU A 54 3.26 5.83 3.43
C LEU A 54 4.13 5.88 2.16
N HIS A 55 4.24 7.04 1.52
CA HIS A 55 5.06 7.21 0.33
C HIS A 55 6.56 7.06 0.62
N ILE A 56 7.03 7.45 1.81
CA ILE A 56 8.41 7.19 2.22
C ILE A 56 8.63 5.69 2.43
N LEU A 57 7.73 4.99 3.12
CA LEU A 57 7.79 3.52 3.26
C LEU A 57 7.74 2.80 1.91
N ALA A 58 7.02 3.34 0.94
CA ALA A 58 6.93 2.80 -0.42
C ALA A 58 8.14 3.16 -1.31
N GLY A 59 9.09 3.97 -0.82
CA GLY A 59 10.24 4.45 -1.60
C GLY A 59 9.85 5.37 -2.76
N LEU A 60 8.73 6.10 -2.61
CA LEU A 60 8.26 7.12 -3.54
C LEU A 60 8.74 8.52 -3.15
N LEU A 61 9.04 8.73 -1.87
CA LEU A 61 9.64 9.95 -1.31
C LEU A 61 10.87 9.57 -0.48
N THR A 62 11.85 10.47 -0.45
CA THR A 62 13.06 10.34 0.37
C THR A 62 12.91 11.18 1.62
N ALA A 63 13.22 10.62 2.79
CA ALA A 63 13.21 11.34 4.06
C ALA A 63 14.35 12.38 4.13
N ASP A 64 14.13 13.44 4.91
CA ASP A 64 15.18 14.44 5.18
C ASP A 64 16.24 13.90 6.16
N SER A 65 15.78 13.11 7.16
CA SER A 65 16.65 12.47 8.16
C SER A 65 15.96 11.28 8.83
N GLY A 66 16.69 10.52 9.63
CA GLY A 66 16.25 9.30 10.27
C GLY A 66 16.57 8.07 9.42
N SER A 67 16.06 6.91 9.81
CA SER A 67 16.23 5.66 9.06
C SER A 67 14.89 4.96 8.84
N VAL A 68 14.77 4.30 7.68
CA VAL A 68 13.60 3.51 7.29
C VAL A 68 14.05 2.19 6.71
N SER A 69 13.78 1.11 7.43
CA SER A 69 14.04 -0.25 6.96
C SER A 69 12.72 -0.99 6.69
N VAL A 70 12.60 -1.60 5.52
CA VAL A 70 11.48 -2.46 5.13
C VAL A 70 12.03 -3.77 4.62
N ASN A 71 11.56 -4.90 5.18
CA ASN A 71 12.07 -6.23 4.86
C ASN A 71 13.61 -6.33 4.96
N ASN A 72 14.20 -5.79 6.03
CA ASN A 72 15.65 -5.69 6.25
C ASN A 72 16.42 -4.88 5.18
N GLN A 73 15.72 -4.09 4.37
CA GLN A 73 16.33 -3.20 3.39
C GLN A 73 16.23 -1.75 3.87
N GLU A 74 17.37 -1.10 4.15
CA GLU A 74 17.43 0.30 4.55
C GLU A 74 17.17 1.20 3.34
N LEU A 75 16.01 1.89 3.33
CA LEU A 75 15.55 2.68 2.18
C LEU A 75 16.26 4.03 2.06
N THR A 76 16.64 4.65 3.17
CA THR A 76 17.21 5.99 3.20
C THR A 76 18.61 6.06 2.56
N GLN A 77 19.24 4.90 2.36
CA GLN A 77 20.56 4.78 1.72
C GLN A 77 20.50 4.36 0.25
N LEU A 78 19.30 4.11 -0.29
CA LEU A 78 19.14 3.63 -1.66
C LEU A 78 19.15 4.80 -2.66
N ASN A 79 19.80 4.57 -3.80
CA ASN A 79 19.67 5.44 -4.97
C ASN A 79 18.40 5.14 -5.77
N ASP A 80 18.05 6.01 -6.75
CA ASP A 80 16.82 5.90 -7.54
C ASP A 80 16.65 4.54 -8.24
N LYS A 81 17.75 3.97 -8.76
CA LYS A 81 17.74 2.65 -9.40
C LYS A 81 17.40 1.55 -8.41
N GLN A 82 17.97 1.61 -7.21
CA GLN A 82 17.70 0.65 -6.14
C GLN A 82 16.28 0.80 -5.59
N LEU A 83 15.79 2.04 -5.42
CA LEU A 83 14.39 2.32 -5.06
C LEU A 83 13.41 1.81 -6.12
N ALA A 84 13.74 1.93 -7.41
CA ALA A 84 12.94 1.35 -8.49
C ALA A 84 12.85 -0.19 -8.39
N LEU A 85 13.94 -0.87 -8.03
CA LEU A 85 13.95 -2.31 -7.80
C LEU A 85 13.19 -2.71 -6.53
N TYR A 86 13.26 -1.89 -5.47
CA TYR A 86 12.46 -2.07 -4.26
C TYR A 86 10.96 -1.99 -4.57
N ARG A 87 10.51 -0.96 -5.30
CA ARG A 87 9.10 -0.78 -5.68
C ARG A 87 8.53 -1.94 -6.49
N ARG A 88 9.36 -2.69 -7.20
CA ARG A 88 8.92 -3.92 -7.89
C ARG A 88 8.51 -5.05 -6.96
N LYS A 89 9.02 -5.05 -5.71
CA LYS A 89 8.82 -6.12 -4.72
C LYS A 89 7.67 -5.85 -3.75
N ILE A 90 7.12 -4.65 -3.76
CA ILE A 90 6.00 -4.25 -2.91
C ILE A 90 4.70 -4.15 -3.71
N GLY A 91 3.57 -4.25 -3.01
CA GLY A 91 2.26 -3.93 -3.56
C GLY A 91 1.89 -2.48 -3.24
N LEU A 92 1.33 -1.76 -4.21
CA LEU A 92 0.82 -0.41 -4.03
C LEU A 92 -0.65 -0.36 -4.44
N ILE A 93 -1.50 0.17 -3.56
CA ILE A 93 -2.92 0.38 -3.79
C ILE A 93 -3.21 1.86 -3.50
N PHE A 94 -3.80 2.57 -4.46
CA PHE A 94 -4.06 4.00 -4.38
C PHE A 94 -5.56 4.30 -4.34
N GLN A 95 -5.92 5.44 -3.77
CA GLN A 95 -7.30 5.93 -3.71
C GLN A 95 -7.93 6.10 -5.10
N GLN A 96 -7.17 6.58 -6.08
CA GLN A 96 -7.61 6.79 -7.47
C GLN A 96 -7.34 5.58 -8.37
N TYR A 97 -7.21 4.37 -7.82
CA TYR A 97 -7.00 3.09 -8.50
C TYR A 97 -5.75 3.03 -9.39
N GLN A 98 -5.32 4.12 -10.01
CA GLN A 98 -4.16 4.24 -10.91
C GLN A 98 -4.16 3.12 -11.98
N LEU A 99 -5.31 2.88 -12.59
CA LEU A 99 -5.44 1.97 -13.72
C LEU A 99 -5.04 2.69 -15.01
N LEU A 100 -4.47 1.93 -15.94
CA LEU A 100 -4.14 2.42 -17.27
C LEU A 100 -5.38 2.31 -18.15
N ASP A 101 -5.97 3.45 -18.53
CA ASP A 101 -7.26 3.53 -19.22
C ASP A 101 -7.27 2.86 -20.61
N CYS A 102 -6.10 2.79 -21.26
CA CYS A 102 -5.93 2.13 -22.55
C CYS A 102 -5.77 0.60 -22.46
N LEU A 103 -5.67 0.05 -21.24
CA LEU A 103 -5.49 -1.37 -21.00
C LEU A 103 -6.76 -2.01 -20.43
N THR A 104 -7.05 -3.24 -20.84
CA THR A 104 -8.14 -4.04 -20.26
C THR A 104 -7.83 -4.38 -18.79
N VAL A 105 -8.82 -4.86 -18.04
CA VAL A 105 -8.66 -5.38 -16.67
C VAL A 105 -7.54 -6.42 -16.61
N LYS A 106 -7.57 -7.42 -17.52
CA LYS A 106 -6.53 -8.45 -17.61
C LYS A 106 -5.14 -7.84 -17.80
N GLN A 107 -5.03 -6.88 -18.70
CA GLN A 107 -3.75 -6.22 -18.99
C GLN A 107 -3.27 -5.37 -17.82
N ASN A 108 -4.15 -4.64 -17.14
CA ASN A 108 -3.84 -3.88 -15.94
C ASN A 108 -3.28 -4.77 -14.82
N ILE A 109 -3.94 -5.90 -14.54
CA ILE A 109 -3.50 -6.85 -13.50
C ILE A 109 -2.14 -7.45 -13.85
N LEU A 110 -1.92 -7.84 -15.11
CA LEU A 110 -0.69 -8.48 -15.56
C LEU A 110 0.46 -7.49 -15.78
N PHE A 111 0.21 -6.18 -15.86
CA PHE A 111 1.21 -5.19 -16.24
C PHE A 111 2.48 -5.25 -15.38
N GLN A 112 2.32 -5.11 -14.07
CA GLN A 112 3.45 -5.14 -13.15
C GLN A 112 4.07 -6.55 -13.03
N TYR A 113 3.25 -7.60 -13.11
CA TYR A 113 3.73 -8.97 -13.10
C TYR A 113 4.70 -9.25 -14.25
N LYS A 114 4.36 -8.82 -15.47
CA LYS A 114 5.21 -8.98 -16.65
C LYS A 114 6.54 -8.22 -16.54
N LEU A 115 6.54 -7.04 -15.90
CA LEU A 115 7.79 -6.30 -15.64
C LEU A 115 8.74 -7.05 -14.70
N ASN A 116 8.21 -7.88 -13.79
CA ASN A 116 9.01 -8.62 -12.80
C ASN A 116 9.40 -10.01 -13.29
N PHE A 117 8.51 -10.68 -14.01
CA PHE A 117 8.63 -12.10 -14.30
C PHE A 117 8.68 -12.42 -15.81
N ALA A 118 8.68 -11.38 -16.64
CA ALA A 118 8.70 -11.50 -18.12
C ALA A 118 7.58 -12.46 -18.62
N ASP A 119 7.95 -13.49 -19.34
CA ASP A 119 7.00 -14.43 -19.95
C ASP A 119 6.60 -15.61 -19.04
N LYS A 120 6.97 -15.57 -17.74
CA LYS A 120 6.53 -16.62 -16.83
C LYS A 120 5.02 -16.60 -16.68
N ALA A 121 4.41 -17.78 -16.67
CA ALA A 121 2.98 -17.93 -16.49
C ALA A 121 2.58 -17.46 -15.07
N ALA A 122 1.56 -16.62 -14.99
CA ALA A 122 0.97 -16.18 -13.72
C ALA A 122 -0.01 -17.25 -13.22
N THR A 123 0.51 -18.32 -12.63
CA THR A 123 -0.27 -19.52 -12.23
C THR A 123 -1.41 -19.24 -11.25
N GLU A 124 -1.32 -18.14 -10.49
CA GLU A 124 -2.36 -17.73 -9.54
C GLU A 124 -3.36 -16.72 -10.12
N PHE A 125 -3.20 -16.34 -11.39
CA PHE A 125 -4.03 -15.30 -12.02
C PHE A 125 -5.52 -15.64 -11.95
N ASP A 126 -5.91 -16.81 -12.43
CA ASP A 126 -7.32 -17.19 -12.55
C ASP A 126 -7.98 -17.30 -11.16
N SER A 127 -7.33 -17.96 -10.20
CA SER A 127 -7.85 -18.08 -8.84
C SER A 127 -7.96 -16.73 -8.11
N LEU A 128 -6.99 -15.84 -8.33
CA LEU A 128 -7.01 -14.48 -7.75
C LEU A 128 -8.14 -13.64 -8.36
N VAL A 129 -8.29 -13.68 -9.67
CA VAL A 129 -9.35 -12.96 -10.40
C VAL A 129 -10.72 -13.45 -9.99
N ASP A 130 -10.90 -14.76 -9.82
CA ASP A 130 -12.15 -15.36 -9.37
C ASP A 130 -12.48 -14.94 -7.93
N SER A 131 -11.52 -15.02 -7.01
CA SER A 131 -11.70 -14.59 -5.61
C SER A 131 -12.09 -13.12 -5.46
N LEU A 132 -11.71 -12.28 -6.43
CA LEU A 132 -12.04 -10.86 -6.49
C LEU A 132 -13.32 -10.56 -7.31
N GLY A 133 -13.98 -11.59 -7.87
CA GLY A 133 -15.19 -11.45 -8.68
C GLY A 133 -14.97 -10.67 -9.98
N LEU A 134 -13.79 -10.81 -10.60
CA LEU A 134 -13.41 -10.07 -11.81
C LEU A 134 -13.43 -10.92 -13.09
N THR A 135 -13.75 -12.21 -13.00
CA THR A 135 -13.69 -13.17 -14.11
C THR A 135 -14.44 -12.69 -15.35
N GLN A 136 -15.66 -12.15 -15.19
CA GLN A 136 -16.49 -11.65 -16.28
C GLN A 136 -16.07 -10.27 -16.81
N LYS A 137 -15.11 -9.62 -16.16
CA LYS A 137 -14.68 -8.23 -16.46
C LYS A 137 -13.30 -8.16 -17.11
N LEU A 138 -12.63 -9.27 -17.34
CA LEU A 138 -11.25 -9.32 -17.82
C LEU A 138 -10.99 -8.56 -19.12
N ASN A 139 -11.97 -8.51 -20.00
CA ASN A 139 -11.87 -7.81 -21.29
C ASN A 139 -12.41 -6.37 -21.25
N SER A 140 -12.97 -5.93 -20.13
CA SER A 140 -13.47 -4.56 -19.96
C SER A 140 -12.33 -3.57 -19.81
N LEU A 141 -12.58 -2.31 -20.19
CA LEU A 141 -11.72 -1.16 -19.92
C LEU A 141 -12.08 -0.52 -18.57
N PRO A 142 -11.17 0.21 -17.91
CA PRO A 142 -11.42 0.81 -16.60
C PRO A 142 -12.69 1.64 -16.50
N HIS A 143 -13.00 2.47 -17.50
CA HIS A 143 -14.19 3.32 -17.52
C HIS A 143 -15.52 2.55 -17.59
N GLN A 144 -15.50 1.25 -17.90
CA GLN A 144 -16.67 0.36 -17.93
C GLN A 144 -16.94 -0.31 -16.57
N LEU A 145 -16.10 -0.04 -15.57
CA LEU A 145 -16.16 -0.63 -14.24
C LEU A 145 -16.75 0.34 -13.21
N SER A 146 -17.47 -0.20 -12.23
CA SER A 146 -17.79 0.54 -11.01
C SER A 146 -16.53 0.84 -10.20
N GLY A 147 -16.54 1.84 -9.31
CA GLY A 147 -15.41 2.18 -8.46
C GLY A 147 -14.90 0.99 -7.63
N GLY A 148 -15.82 0.17 -7.08
CA GLY A 148 -15.45 -1.03 -6.34
C GLY A 148 -14.79 -2.11 -7.21
N GLU A 149 -15.20 -2.25 -8.49
CA GLU A 149 -14.53 -3.15 -9.44
C GLU A 149 -13.14 -2.63 -9.80
N GLN A 150 -12.99 -1.33 -10.04
CA GLN A 150 -11.69 -0.70 -10.30
C GLN A 150 -10.74 -0.91 -9.10
N GLN A 151 -11.23 -0.75 -7.87
CA GLN A 151 -10.45 -1.02 -6.67
C GLN A 151 -9.99 -2.48 -6.59
N ARG A 152 -10.87 -3.43 -6.86
CA ARG A 152 -10.51 -4.85 -6.90
C ARG A 152 -9.47 -5.18 -7.98
N VAL A 153 -9.50 -4.48 -9.13
CA VAL A 153 -8.43 -4.59 -10.14
C VAL A 153 -7.09 -4.09 -9.60
N GLY A 154 -7.07 -2.96 -8.88
CA GLY A 154 -5.87 -2.46 -8.19
C GLY A 154 -5.31 -3.45 -7.16
N ILE A 155 -6.20 -4.07 -6.37
CA ILE A 155 -5.84 -5.12 -5.41
C ILE A 155 -5.26 -6.35 -6.14
N ALA A 156 -5.92 -6.83 -7.20
CA ALA A 156 -5.42 -7.95 -8.00
C ALA A 156 -4.01 -7.69 -8.55
N ARG A 157 -3.79 -6.48 -9.10
CA ARG A 157 -2.49 -6.05 -9.62
C ARG A 157 -1.41 -6.06 -8.55
N ALA A 158 -1.72 -5.58 -7.34
CA ALA A 158 -0.78 -5.56 -6.23
C ALA A 158 -0.44 -6.97 -5.74
N LEU A 159 -1.45 -7.85 -5.55
CA LEU A 159 -1.29 -9.20 -5.01
C LEU A 159 -0.63 -10.19 -5.97
N LEU A 160 -0.87 -10.05 -7.29
CA LEU A 160 -0.35 -11.00 -8.28
C LEU A 160 1.19 -11.07 -8.29
N ASN A 161 1.85 -9.98 -7.91
CA ASN A 161 3.32 -9.92 -7.79
C ASN A 161 3.88 -10.67 -6.59
N LYS A 162 3.05 -11.27 -5.74
CA LYS A 162 3.46 -11.94 -4.49
C LYS A 162 4.32 -11.05 -3.61
N PRO A 163 3.87 -9.83 -3.29
CA PRO A 163 4.64 -8.92 -2.48
C PRO A 163 4.72 -9.45 -1.03
N GLN A 164 5.79 -9.09 -0.32
CA GLN A 164 5.89 -9.34 1.12
C GLN A 164 5.15 -8.29 1.94
N ILE A 165 4.89 -7.12 1.35
CA ILE A 165 4.19 -6.01 1.97
C ILE A 165 3.35 -5.25 0.95
N ILE A 166 2.17 -4.80 1.38
CA ILE A 166 1.29 -3.91 0.62
C ILE A 166 1.14 -2.59 1.36
N PHE A 167 1.30 -1.49 0.65
CA PHE A 167 0.98 -0.14 1.10
C PHE A 167 -0.28 0.33 0.38
N ALA A 168 -1.31 0.70 1.15
CA ALA A 168 -2.60 1.14 0.63
C ALA A 168 -2.91 2.57 1.12
N ASP A 169 -3.00 3.51 0.18
CA ASP A 169 -3.30 4.91 0.46
C ASP A 169 -4.79 5.18 0.23
N GLU A 170 -5.55 5.28 1.30
CA GLU A 170 -6.99 5.51 1.30
C GLU A 170 -7.76 4.66 0.26
N PRO A 171 -7.59 3.32 0.25
CA PRO A 171 -8.12 2.48 -0.84
C PRO A 171 -9.64 2.46 -0.93
N THR A 172 -10.34 3.06 0.02
CA THR A 172 -11.80 3.11 0.08
C THR A 172 -12.37 4.52 0.01
N GLY A 173 -11.53 5.54 -0.19
CA GLY A 173 -11.94 6.95 -0.14
C GLY A 173 -13.00 7.36 -1.18
N ASN A 174 -13.16 6.58 -2.26
CA ASN A 174 -14.16 6.81 -3.32
C ASN A 174 -15.33 5.82 -3.27
N LEU A 175 -15.48 5.05 -2.17
CA LEU A 175 -16.52 4.04 -2.02
C LEU A 175 -17.51 4.43 -0.93
N ASP A 176 -18.74 3.95 -1.05
CA ASP A 176 -19.70 4.01 0.05
C ASP A 176 -19.26 3.12 1.22
N GLN A 177 -19.87 3.33 2.38
CA GLN A 177 -19.50 2.63 3.62
C GLN A 177 -19.57 1.10 3.48
N THR A 178 -20.64 0.56 2.90
CA THR A 178 -20.81 -0.88 2.76
C THR A 178 -19.73 -1.50 1.88
N ARG A 179 -19.44 -0.87 0.74
CA ARG A 179 -18.38 -1.33 -0.17
C ARG A 179 -16.99 -1.17 0.45
N SER A 180 -16.78 -0.14 1.26
CA SER A 180 -15.53 0.09 1.99
C SER A 180 -15.23 -1.06 2.94
N HIS A 181 -16.21 -1.50 3.73
CA HIS A 181 -16.07 -2.67 4.61
C HIS A 181 -15.75 -3.94 3.81
N GLN A 182 -16.49 -4.20 2.73
CA GLN A 182 -16.26 -5.39 1.88
C GLN A 182 -14.84 -5.42 1.29
N VAL A 183 -14.35 -4.28 0.79
CA VAL A 183 -13.01 -4.19 0.18
C VAL A 183 -11.92 -4.37 1.23
N VAL A 184 -12.05 -3.75 2.41
CA VAL A 184 -11.03 -3.87 3.47
C VAL A 184 -11.01 -5.27 4.05
N GLU A 185 -12.17 -5.85 4.33
CA GLU A 185 -12.28 -7.22 4.80
C GLU A 185 -11.62 -8.20 3.82
N LEU A 186 -11.95 -8.11 2.53
CA LEU A 186 -11.37 -8.95 1.49
C LEU A 186 -9.84 -8.77 1.41
N LEU A 187 -9.36 -7.51 1.42
CA LEU A 187 -7.92 -7.22 1.35
C LEU A 187 -7.18 -7.77 2.56
N THR A 188 -7.68 -7.56 3.78
CA THR A 188 -7.05 -8.05 5.01
C THR A 188 -7.06 -9.57 5.10
N GLN A 189 -8.15 -10.23 4.68
CA GLN A 189 -8.22 -11.70 4.59
C GLN A 189 -7.21 -12.26 3.58
N LEU A 190 -7.09 -11.66 2.39
CA LEU A 190 -6.13 -12.09 1.37
C LEU A 190 -4.68 -11.88 1.83
N CYS A 191 -4.39 -10.77 2.51
CA CYS A 191 -3.07 -10.51 3.09
C CYS A 191 -2.73 -11.53 4.17
N LYS A 192 -3.65 -11.79 5.10
CA LYS A 192 -3.47 -12.76 6.18
C LYS A 192 -3.26 -14.19 5.66
N ALA A 193 -4.05 -14.63 4.68
CA ALA A 193 -3.94 -15.96 4.09
C ALA A 193 -2.61 -16.19 3.35
N ARG A 194 -1.91 -15.11 2.96
CA ARG A 194 -0.65 -15.14 2.21
C ARG A 194 0.55 -14.66 3.03
N GLU A 195 0.35 -14.41 4.32
CA GLU A 195 1.38 -13.87 5.24
C GLU A 195 2.00 -12.55 4.75
N ILE A 196 1.18 -11.70 4.09
CA ILE A 196 1.58 -10.39 3.57
C ILE A 196 1.30 -9.35 4.64
N ASN A 197 2.26 -8.48 4.96
CA ASN A 197 2.00 -7.29 5.77
C ASN A 197 1.20 -6.27 4.98
N LEU A 198 0.20 -5.65 5.63
CA LEU A 198 -0.58 -4.56 5.06
C LEU A 198 -0.41 -3.31 5.92
N VAL A 199 -0.02 -2.20 5.29
CA VAL A 199 -0.09 -0.86 5.90
C VAL A 199 -1.11 -0.06 5.13
N MET A 200 -2.21 0.32 5.78
CA MET A 200 -3.29 1.07 5.15
C MET A 200 -3.47 2.43 5.83
N VAL A 201 -3.46 3.48 5.04
CA VAL A 201 -3.89 4.81 5.46
C VAL A 201 -5.41 4.90 5.31
N THR A 202 -6.08 5.39 6.33
CA THR A 202 -7.53 5.66 6.31
C THR A 202 -7.88 6.78 7.28
N HIS A 203 -8.98 7.47 7.02
CA HIS A 203 -9.62 8.40 7.96
C HIS A 203 -10.83 7.76 8.67
N SER A 204 -11.22 6.55 8.29
CA SER A 204 -12.38 5.86 8.86
C SER A 204 -11.98 5.00 10.06
N GLN A 205 -12.44 5.40 11.25
CA GLN A 205 -12.26 4.62 12.48
C GLN A 205 -12.99 3.28 12.43
N GLN A 206 -14.11 3.19 11.69
CA GLN A 206 -14.92 1.96 11.60
C GLN A 206 -14.18 0.81 10.88
N LEU A 207 -13.12 1.10 10.13
CA LEU A 207 -12.34 0.09 9.43
C LEU A 207 -11.19 -0.46 10.29
N THR A 208 -10.93 0.09 11.46
CA THR A 208 -9.79 -0.31 12.30
C THR A 208 -9.92 -1.71 12.88
N ASP A 209 -11.13 -2.21 13.05
CA ASP A 209 -11.40 -3.56 13.60
C ASP A 209 -10.84 -4.69 12.72
N TYR A 210 -10.50 -4.40 11.46
CA TYR A 210 -9.88 -5.37 10.55
C TYR A 210 -8.35 -5.47 10.70
N PHE A 211 -7.73 -4.64 11.56
CA PHE A 211 -6.27 -4.52 11.66
C PHE A 211 -5.75 -4.99 13.01
N ASP A 212 -4.54 -5.58 13.00
CA ASP A 212 -3.87 -6.06 14.22
C ASP A 212 -3.30 -4.89 15.03
N GLN A 213 -2.94 -3.79 14.37
CA GLN A 213 -2.42 -2.57 14.99
C GLN A 213 -3.07 -1.32 14.39
N VAL A 214 -3.27 -0.33 15.24
CA VAL A 214 -3.74 1.01 14.84
C VAL A 214 -2.77 2.04 15.38
N LYS A 215 -2.32 2.96 14.53
CA LYS A 215 -1.52 4.12 14.91
C LYS A 215 -2.22 5.38 14.42
N VAL A 216 -2.25 6.38 15.29
CA VAL A 216 -2.84 7.70 14.98
C VAL A 216 -1.70 8.69 14.72
N LEU A 217 -1.71 9.32 13.56
CA LEU A 217 -0.75 10.35 13.19
C LEU A 217 -1.40 11.73 13.36
N ARG A 218 -0.84 12.57 14.25
CA ARG A 218 -1.25 13.95 14.49
C ARG A 218 -0.05 14.86 14.43
N ASP A 219 -0.15 15.95 13.70
CA ASP A 219 0.91 16.97 13.59
C ASP A 219 2.31 16.38 13.34
N GLY A 220 2.36 15.37 12.47
CA GLY A 220 3.59 14.69 12.09
C GLY A 220 4.19 13.78 13.16
N ARG A 221 3.42 13.36 14.18
CA ARG A 221 3.84 12.43 15.25
C ARG A 221 2.82 11.32 15.46
N PHE A 222 3.27 10.18 15.95
CA PHE A 222 2.36 9.15 16.46
C PHE A 222 1.96 9.44 17.90
N ASP A 223 0.65 9.27 18.16
CA ASP A 223 0.10 9.29 19.53
C ASP A 223 0.48 8.00 20.27
#